data_f3bce023006daa8fe47096ad605a75db
#
_entry.id   f3bce023006daa8fe47096ad605a75db
#
_cell.length_a   1.000
_cell.length_b   1.000
_cell.length_c   1.000
_cell.angle_alpha   90.00
_cell.angle_beta   90.00
_cell.angle_gamma   90.00
#
_symmetry.space_group_name_H-M   'P 1'
#
loop_
_entity.id
_entity.type
_entity.pdbx_description
1 polymer ?
#
loop_
_entity_poly.entity_id
_entity_poly.type
_entity_poly.pdbx_seq_one_letter_code
_entity_poly.pdbx_strand_id
1 'polypeptide(L)'
;MNYESAIKKLAAKKNAVILAHNYQPPEIQDAADICGDSLELALIAKESQESCLVLCGVYFMAETAKIISPEKTFLIPRPEAGCPLADQLTPEAVRQAKVANPGSPFVVYVNSNAATKAECDITCTSANAAEVAASLPEKKILFGPDANLASWVQRQLPEKEIIAVPADGRCPMHHNFTVRDVEAARSEYTKATIICHPECSAEVQQACDLVGSTGYMVRNCGSAKEW
;
A
#
# COMPACT_ATOMS: atom_id res chain seq x y z
N MET A 1 17.52 -28.97 5.50
CA MET A 1 16.08 -29.15 5.85
C MET A 1 15.30 -28.30 4.87
N ASN A 2 14.32 -28.86 4.16
CA ASN A 2 13.49 -28.08 3.25
C ASN A 2 12.40 -27.38 4.07
N TYR A 3 12.64 -26.10 4.43
CA TYR A 3 11.73 -25.31 5.26
C TYR A 3 10.39 -25.07 4.57
N GLU A 4 10.38 -24.82 3.25
CA GLU A 4 9.16 -24.64 2.48
C GLU A 4 8.19 -25.81 2.64
N SER A 5 8.67 -27.04 2.39
CA SER A 5 7.86 -28.26 2.56
C SER A 5 7.37 -28.44 4.00
N ALA A 6 8.19 -28.08 5.00
CA ALA A 6 7.79 -28.17 6.40
C ALA A 6 6.71 -27.15 6.76
N ILE A 7 6.82 -25.91 6.26
CA ILE A 7 5.84 -24.83 6.44
C ILE A 7 4.51 -25.22 5.81
N LYS A 8 4.50 -25.64 4.53
CA LYS A 8 3.27 -26.06 3.82
C LYS A 8 2.56 -27.23 4.53
N LYS A 9 3.32 -28.22 5.00
CA LYS A 9 2.75 -29.34 5.79
C LYS A 9 2.13 -28.87 7.12
N LEU A 10 2.77 -27.91 7.79
CA LEU A 10 2.25 -27.39 9.05
C LEU A 10 1.00 -26.53 8.82
N ALA A 11 0.98 -25.68 7.79
CA ALA A 11 -0.17 -24.89 7.40
C ALA A 11 -1.38 -25.79 7.09
N ALA A 12 -1.19 -26.81 6.27
CA ALA A 12 -2.23 -27.80 5.96
C ALA A 12 -2.75 -28.51 7.22
N LYS A 13 -1.86 -28.93 8.13
CA LYS A 13 -2.25 -29.57 9.42
C LYS A 13 -3.08 -28.62 10.31
N LYS A 14 -2.84 -27.31 10.20
CA LYS A 14 -3.52 -26.26 10.99
C LYS A 14 -4.73 -25.67 10.28
N ASN A 15 -5.05 -26.12 9.07
CA ASN A 15 -6.05 -25.53 8.20
C ASN A 15 -5.85 -24.02 8.07
N ALA A 16 -4.60 -23.62 7.79
CA ALA A 16 -4.19 -22.23 7.67
C ALA A 16 -3.72 -21.94 6.26
N VAL A 17 -4.05 -20.74 5.77
CA VAL A 17 -3.58 -20.20 4.49
C VAL A 17 -2.45 -19.21 4.74
N ILE A 18 -1.40 -19.28 3.92
CA ILE A 18 -0.26 -18.37 3.99
C ILE A 18 -0.39 -17.34 2.87
N LEU A 19 -0.49 -16.08 3.25
CA LEU A 19 -0.56 -14.93 2.35
C LEU A 19 0.77 -14.17 2.41
N ALA A 20 1.37 -13.82 1.26
CA ALA A 20 2.60 -13.05 1.21
C ALA A 20 2.43 -11.78 0.37
N HIS A 21 2.91 -10.66 0.88
CA HIS A 21 2.97 -9.43 0.09
C HIS A 21 4.02 -9.54 -1.02
N ASN A 22 3.75 -8.95 -2.18
CA ASN A 22 4.65 -8.97 -3.36
C ASN A 22 6.07 -8.46 -3.07
N TYR A 23 6.29 -7.72 -1.98
CA TYR A 23 7.61 -7.22 -1.57
C TYR A 23 8.39 -8.18 -0.66
N GLN A 24 7.83 -9.35 -0.35
CA GLN A 24 8.57 -10.36 0.40
C GLN A 24 9.65 -11.00 -0.47
N PRO A 25 10.76 -11.48 0.13
CA PRO A 25 11.77 -12.25 -0.60
C PRO A 25 11.16 -13.45 -1.32
N PRO A 26 11.76 -13.90 -2.45
CA PRO A 26 11.24 -15.03 -3.24
C PRO A 26 10.96 -16.27 -2.41
N GLU A 27 11.82 -16.60 -1.45
CA GLU A 27 11.68 -17.80 -0.60
C GLU A 27 10.42 -17.74 0.29
N ILE A 28 9.96 -16.54 0.66
CA ILE A 28 8.72 -16.35 1.41
C ILE A 28 7.54 -16.44 0.45
N GLN A 29 7.65 -15.87 -0.76
CA GLN A 29 6.61 -15.96 -1.77
C GLN A 29 6.39 -17.42 -2.21
N ASP A 30 7.47 -18.20 -2.40
CA ASP A 30 7.40 -19.62 -2.76
C ASP A 30 6.74 -20.47 -1.66
N ALA A 31 6.91 -20.10 -0.40
CA ALA A 31 6.27 -20.78 0.74
C ALA A 31 4.80 -20.36 0.93
N ALA A 32 4.35 -19.26 0.35
CA ALA A 32 2.98 -18.80 0.45
C ALA A 32 2.03 -19.56 -0.47
N ASP A 33 0.76 -19.58 -0.10
CA ASP A 33 -0.32 -20.09 -0.94
C ASP A 33 -0.77 -19.04 -1.97
N ILE A 34 -0.72 -17.76 -1.58
CA ILE A 34 -1.15 -16.63 -2.40
C ILE A 34 -0.21 -15.44 -2.17
N CYS A 35 0.20 -14.80 -3.28
CA CYS A 35 0.92 -13.53 -3.26
C CYS A 35 0.03 -12.41 -3.81
N GLY A 36 0.16 -11.19 -3.27
CA GLY A 36 -0.64 -10.05 -3.71
C GLY A 36 -0.22 -8.73 -3.06
N ASP A 37 -0.94 -7.66 -3.38
CA ASP A 37 -0.81 -6.38 -2.70
C ASP A 37 -1.67 -6.32 -1.42
N SER A 38 -1.55 -5.22 -0.67
CA SER A 38 -2.20 -5.09 0.65
C SER A 38 -3.72 -5.23 0.61
N LEU A 39 -4.39 -4.66 -0.40
CA LEU A 39 -5.84 -4.73 -0.52
C LEU A 39 -6.28 -6.09 -1.05
N GLU A 40 -5.60 -6.57 -2.08
CA GLU A 40 -5.86 -7.88 -2.69
C GLU A 40 -5.81 -8.99 -1.64
N LEU A 41 -4.75 -9.03 -0.83
CA LEU A 41 -4.61 -10.02 0.24
C LEU A 41 -5.70 -9.89 1.32
N ALA A 42 -6.11 -8.67 1.66
CA ALA A 42 -7.19 -8.46 2.63
C ALA A 42 -8.56 -8.94 2.09
N LEU A 43 -8.84 -8.74 0.81
CA LEU A 43 -10.06 -9.22 0.14
C LEU A 43 -10.05 -10.75 0.00
N ILE A 44 -8.94 -11.33 -0.43
CA ILE A 44 -8.75 -12.78 -0.50
C ILE A 44 -8.94 -13.40 0.89
N ALA A 45 -8.36 -12.79 1.92
CA ALA A 45 -8.55 -13.23 3.29
C ALA A 45 -10.02 -13.24 3.71
N LYS A 46 -10.81 -12.24 3.27
CA LYS A 46 -12.24 -12.17 3.52
C LYS A 46 -13.01 -13.31 2.87
N GLU A 47 -12.66 -13.65 1.63
CA GLU A 47 -13.34 -14.69 0.83
C GLU A 47 -12.90 -16.11 1.18
N SER A 48 -11.73 -16.28 1.80
CA SER A 48 -11.20 -17.58 2.22
C SER A 48 -12.17 -18.32 3.14
N GLN A 49 -12.24 -19.63 3.01
CA GLN A 49 -13.04 -20.51 3.90
C GLN A 49 -12.31 -20.78 5.23
N GLU A 50 -11.00 -20.61 5.25
CA GLU A 50 -10.17 -20.85 6.42
C GLU A 50 -10.31 -19.72 7.44
N SER A 51 -10.34 -20.11 8.70
CA SER A 51 -10.45 -19.17 9.84
C SER A 51 -9.07 -18.69 10.34
N CYS A 52 -7.99 -19.32 9.89
CA CYS A 52 -6.62 -18.99 10.29
C CYS A 52 -5.79 -18.61 9.06
N LEU A 53 -5.26 -17.40 9.05
CA LEU A 53 -4.42 -16.89 7.96
C LEU A 53 -3.09 -16.40 8.52
N VAL A 54 -2.00 -16.79 7.88
CA VAL A 54 -0.66 -16.30 8.20
C VAL A 54 -0.31 -15.25 7.17
N LEU A 55 -0.10 -14.00 7.61
CA LEU A 55 0.20 -12.89 6.73
C LEU A 55 1.69 -12.53 6.81
N CYS A 56 2.43 -12.83 5.75
CA CYS A 56 3.82 -12.46 5.57
C CYS A 56 3.88 -11.06 4.92
N GLY A 57 3.98 -10.04 5.77
CA GLY A 57 3.96 -8.64 5.39
C GLY A 57 4.22 -7.76 6.61
N VAL A 58 3.89 -6.47 6.49
CA VAL A 58 4.03 -5.52 7.59
C VAL A 58 2.78 -5.49 8.47
N TYR A 59 2.95 -5.04 9.71
CA TYR A 59 1.94 -5.15 10.78
C TYR A 59 0.58 -4.54 10.40
N PHE A 60 0.54 -3.33 9.82
CA PHE A 60 -0.72 -2.67 9.45
C PHE A 60 -1.56 -3.47 8.44
N MET A 61 -0.93 -4.36 7.64
CA MET A 61 -1.65 -5.22 6.71
C MET A 61 -2.47 -6.27 7.46
N ALA A 62 -1.90 -6.87 8.52
CA ALA A 62 -2.62 -7.80 9.38
C ALA A 62 -3.76 -7.09 10.14
N GLU A 63 -3.54 -5.87 10.61
CA GLU A 63 -4.60 -5.03 11.19
C GLU A 63 -5.73 -4.76 10.20
N THR A 64 -5.39 -4.37 8.97
CA THR A 64 -6.38 -4.11 7.90
C THR A 64 -7.19 -5.37 7.58
N ALA A 65 -6.52 -6.51 7.41
CA ALA A 65 -7.19 -7.78 7.17
C ALA A 65 -8.11 -8.16 8.35
N LYS A 66 -7.68 -7.92 9.58
CA LYS A 66 -8.48 -8.15 10.80
C LYS A 66 -9.69 -7.23 10.90
N ILE A 67 -9.57 -5.97 10.48
CA ILE A 67 -10.70 -5.02 10.42
C ILE A 67 -11.75 -5.51 9.41
N ILE A 68 -11.31 -6.00 8.25
CA ILE A 68 -12.21 -6.46 7.17
C ILE A 68 -12.87 -7.81 7.53
N SER A 69 -12.17 -8.67 8.28
CA SER A 69 -12.61 -10.01 8.67
C SER A 69 -12.40 -10.25 10.17
N PRO A 70 -13.22 -9.61 11.02
CA PRO A 70 -13.01 -9.63 12.47
C PRO A 70 -13.18 -11.01 13.10
N GLU A 71 -13.89 -11.93 12.45
CA GLU A 71 -14.10 -13.31 12.91
C GLU A 71 -12.89 -14.20 12.70
N LYS A 72 -11.96 -13.84 11.78
CA LYS A 72 -10.80 -14.66 11.43
C LYS A 72 -9.60 -14.38 12.33
N THR A 73 -8.73 -15.36 12.43
CA THR A 73 -7.44 -15.24 13.13
C THR A 73 -6.34 -14.91 12.14
N PHE A 74 -5.69 -13.78 12.34
CA PHE A 74 -4.51 -13.39 11.57
C PHE A 74 -3.25 -13.57 12.42
N LEU A 75 -2.31 -14.31 11.89
CA LEU A 75 -0.99 -14.51 12.48
C LEU A 75 0.05 -13.75 11.63
N ILE A 76 0.96 -13.08 12.29
CA ILE A 76 2.10 -12.41 11.65
C ILE A 76 3.39 -13.04 12.17
N PRO A 77 4.30 -13.53 11.29
CA PRO A 77 5.53 -14.21 11.72
C PRO A 77 6.48 -13.30 12.51
N ARG A 78 6.46 -12.00 12.23
CA ARG A 78 7.32 -10.99 12.86
C ARG A 78 6.47 -9.79 13.25
N PRO A 79 5.99 -9.69 14.50
CA PRO A 79 5.21 -8.55 14.97
C PRO A 79 5.94 -7.20 14.84
N GLU A 80 7.29 -7.24 14.84
CA GLU A 80 8.15 -6.06 14.69
C GLU A 80 8.28 -5.57 13.24
N ALA A 81 7.69 -6.30 12.28
CA ALA A 81 7.67 -5.89 10.87
C ALA A 81 6.78 -4.66 10.70
N GLY A 82 7.31 -3.49 11.04
CA GLY A 82 6.67 -2.19 10.93
C GLY A 82 6.78 -1.58 9.54
N CYS A 83 6.12 -0.44 9.38
CA CYS A 83 6.22 0.37 8.16
C CYS A 83 6.55 1.81 8.54
N PRO A 84 7.76 2.31 8.18
CA PRO A 84 8.16 3.67 8.52
C PRO A 84 7.23 4.75 7.98
N LEU A 85 6.52 4.50 6.88
CA LEU A 85 5.49 5.40 6.38
C LEU A 85 4.25 5.40 7.30
N ALA A 86 3.77 4.22 7.68
CA ALA A 86 2.58 4.09 8.53
C ALA A 86 2.76 4.77 9.89
N ASP A 87 3.98 4.76 10.41
CA ASP A 87 4.32 5.34 11.72
C ASP A 87 4.41 6.87 11.71
N GLN A 88 4.42 7.51 10.53
CA GLN A 88 4.47 8.98 10.42
C GLN A 88 3.13 9.66 10.69
N LEU A 89 2.02 8.95 10.64
CA LEU A 89 0.69 9.50 10.91
C LEU A 89 0.13 8.91 12.20
N THR A 90 0.01 9.74 13.22
CA THR A 90 -0.56 9.33 14.51
C THR A 90 -2.04 9.72 14.62
N PRO A 91 -2.83 9.04 15.50
CA PRO A 91 -4.21 9.45 15.79
C PRO A 91 -4.33 10.92 16.19
N GLU A 92 -3.37 11.39 16.98
CA GLU A 92 -3.33 12.79 17.43
C GLU A 92 -3.14 13.77 16.29
N ALA A 93 -2.24 13.47 15.36
CA ALA A 93 -2.03 14.31 14.16
C ALA A 93 -3.30 14.39 13.31
N VAL A 94 -4.04 13.29 13.17
CA VAL A 94 -5.34 13.28 12.48
C VAL A 94 -6.35 14.21 13.17
N ARG A 95 -6.51 14.08 14.50
CA ARG A 95 -7.42 14.94 15.28
C ARG A 95 -7.06 16.42 15.14
N GLN A 96 -5.79 16.75 15.26
CA GLN A 96 -5.31 18.15 15.12
C GLN A 96 -5.58 18.68 13.71
N ALA A 97 -5.32 17.90 12.67
CA ALA A 97 -5.59 18.28 11.29
C ALA A 97 -7.09 18.52 11.05
N LYS A 98 -7.97 17.67 11.58
CA LYS A 98 -9.44 17.86 11.49
C LYS A 98 -9.91 19.10 12.23
N VAL A 99 -9.36 19.40 13.40
CA VAL A 99 -9.66 20.64 14.14
C VAL A 99 -9.23 21.89 13.35
N ALA A 100 -8.07 21.83 12.72
CA ALA A 100 -7.56 22.93 11.89
C ALA A 100 -8.32 23.11 10.56
N ASN A 101 -9.04 22.09 10.11
CA ASN A 101 -9.77 22.07 8.84
C ASN A 101 -11.20 21.52 9.04
N PRO A 102 -12.07 22.25 9.75
CA PRO A 102 -13.42 21.77 10.07
C PRO A 102 -14.23 21.49 8.79
N GLY A 103 -14.91 20.35 8.76
CA GLY A 103 -15.73 19.90 7.64
C GLY A 103 -14.93 19.24 6.50
N SER A 104 -13.61 19.12 6.62
CA SER A 104 -12.80 18.41 5.63
C SER A 104 -12.66 16.93 6.04
N PRO A 105 -13.09 15.97 5.21
CA PRO A 105 -12.91 14.56 5.48
C PRO A 105 -11.43 14.16 5.40
N PHE A 106 -11.04 13.15 6.18
CA PHE A 106 -9.70 12.60 6.16
C PHE A 106 -9.68 11.27 5.39
N VAL A 107 -9.07 11.28 4.22
CA VAL A 107 -8.77 10.07 3.44
C VAL A 107 -7.44 9.51 3.93
N VAL A 108 -7.45 8.32 4.49
CA VAL A 108 -6.23 7.66 4.98
C VAL A 108 -5.78 6.58 4.01
N TYR A 109 -4.52 6.64 3.64
CA TYR A 109 -3.88 5.56 2.90
C TYR A 109 -3.75 4.30 3.76
N VAL A 110 -3.97 3.14 3.18
CA VAL A 110 -3.97 1.84 3.88
C VAL A 110 -2.69 1.59 4.68
N ASN A 111 -1.56 2.21 4.26
CA ASN A 111 -0.29 2.20 4.99
C ASN A 111 -0.37 3.10 6.24
N SER A 112 -1.20 2.71 7.18
CA SER A 112 -1.45 3.37 8.46
C SER A 112 -1.87 2.34 9.49
N ASN A 113 -1.61 2.60 10.76
CA ASN A 113 -2.00 1.72 11.86
C ASN A 113 -3.52 1.78 12.11
N ALA A 114 -4.10 0.72 12.70
CA ALA A 114 -5.53 0.64 12.96
C ALA A 114 -6.04 1.81 13.84
N ALA A 115 -5.27 2.20 14.84
CA ALA A 115 -5.61 3.34 15.70
C ALA A 115 -5.73 4.65 14.92
N THR A 116 -4.85 4.88 13.94
CA THR A 116 -4.90 6.05 13.05
C THR A 116 -6.10 5.97 12.13
N LYS A 117 -6.39 4.80 11.55
CA LYS A 117 -7.57 4.58 10.70
C LYS A 117 -8.88 4.89 11.43
N ALA A 118 -8.95 4.59 12.71
CA ALA A 118 -10.14 4.84 13.55
C ALA A 118 -10.50 6.33 13.69
N GLU A 119 -9.54 7.23 13.50
CA GLU A 119 -9.76 8.68 13.52
C GLU A 119 -10.11 9.27 12.14
N CYS A 120 -9.99 8.46 11.08
CA CYS A 120 -10.18 8.89 9.69
C CYS A 120 -11.58 8.53 9.18
N ASP A 121 -12.00 9.14 8.07
CA ASP A 121 -13.35 8.98 7.55
C ASP A 121 -13.44 7.88 6.49
N ILE A 122 -12.39 7.68 5.70
CA ILE A 122 -12.34 6.66 4.64
C ILE A 122 -10.89 6.21 4.39
N THR A 123 -10.74 4.95 4.04
CA THR A 123 -9.43 4.36 3.70
C THR A 123 -9.32 4.16 2.19
N CYS A 124 -8.15 4.44 1.63
CA CYS A 124 -7.82 4.16 0.23
C CYS A 124 -6.52 3.34 0.10
N THR A 125 -6.25 2.89 -1.13
CA THR A 125 -4.96 2.34 -1.55
C THR A 125 -4.36 3.20 -2.65
N SER A 126 -3.11 2.96 -3.04
CA SER A 126 -2.50 3.62 -4.19
C SER A 126 -3.23 3.32 -5.52
N ALA A 127 -4.01 2.24 -5.57
CA ALA A 127 -4.78 1.87 -6.76
C ALA A 127 -6.06 2.72 -6.95
N ASN A 128 -6.67 3.18 -5.85
CA ASN A 128 -7.99 3.84 -5.88
C ASN A 128 -8.03 5.20 -5.17
N ALA A 129 -6.88 5.75 -4.78
CA ALA A 129 -6.82 6.99 -3.99
C ALA A 129 -7.53 8.17 -4.68
N ALA A 130 -7.34 8.33 -5.99
CA ALA A 130 -7.99 9.40 -6.74
C ALA A 130 -9.51 9.17 -6.84
N GLU A 131 -9.96 7.94 -7.07
CA GLU A 131 -11.40 7.61 -7.12
C GLU A 131 -12.09 7.84 -5.78
N VAL A 132 -11.45 7.41 -4.68
CA VAL A 132 -11.95 7.64 -3.32
C VAL A 132 -12.05 9.12 -3.02
N ALA A 133 -11.01 9.90 -3.33
CA ALA A 133 -11.05 11.36 -3.14
C ALA A 133 -12.09 12.02 -4.05
N ALA A 134 -12.27 11.57 -5.29
CA ALA A 134 -13.26 12.09 -6.22
C ALA A 134 -14.70 11.82 -5.75
N SER A 135 -14.95 10.68 -5.08
CA SER A 135 -16.30 10.30 -4.61
C SER A 135 -16.84 11.18 -3.46
N LEU A 136 -15.96 11.91 -2.77
CA LEU A 136 -16.35 12.79 -1.68
C LEU A 136 -16.88 14.13 -2.25
N PRO A 137 -17.99 14.65 -1.72
CA PRO A 137 -18.55 15.93 -2.20
C PRO A 137 -17.70 17.15 -1.80
N GLU A 138 -16.88 17.03 -0.76
CA GLU A 138 -16.08 18.11 -0.22
C GLU A 138 -14.96 18.52 -1.19
N LYS A 139 -14.72 19.81 -1.32
CA LYS A 139 -13.63 20.34 -2.13
C LYS A 139 -12.28 20.20 -1.45
N LYS A 140 -12.24 20.34 -0.11
CA LYS A 140 -11.04 20.22 0.70
C LYS A 140 -11.01 18.85 1.38
N ILE A 141 -9.91 18.13 1.19
CA ILE A 141 -9.71 16.76 1.69
C ILE A 141 -8.36 16.69 2.39
N LEU A 142 -8.34 16.16 3.61
CA LEU A 142 -7.11 15.80 4.30
C LEU A 142 -6.67 14.41 3.81
N PHE A 143 -5.39 14.23 3.55
CA PHE A 143 -4.85 12.99 3.00
C PHE A 143 -3.54 12.59 3.67
N GLY A 144 -3.41 11.37 4.08
CA GLY A 144 -2.17 10.90 4.73
C GLY A 144 -2.01 9.39 4.75
N PRO A 145 -0.83 8.91 5.13
CA PRO A 145 0.37 9.64 5.55
C PRO A 145 1.32 10.10 4.43
N ASP A 146 1.15 9.67 3.18
CA ASP A 146 2.11 9.90 2.09
C ASP A 146 1.80 11.18 1.31
N ALA A 147 2.69 12.18 1.40
CA ALA A 147 2.55 13.45 0.71
C ALA A 147 2.81 13.35 -0.81
N ASN A 148 3.62 12.39 -1.27
CA ASN A 148 3.82 12.16 -2.70
C ASN A 148 2.55 11.59 -3.34
N LEU A 149 1.91 10.62 -2.68
CA LEU A 149 0.61 10.08 -3.11
C LEU A 149 -0.48 11.17 -3.06
N ALA A 150 -0.51 12.00 -2.00
CA ALA A 150 -1.41 13.15 -1.91
C ALA A 150 -1.21 14.12 -3.09
N SER A 151 0.05 14.44 -3.42
CA SER A 151 0.40 15.29 -4.57
C SER A 151 -0.02 14.65 -5.91
N TRP A 152 0.12 13.33 -6.04
CA TRP A 152 -0.36 12.60 -7.21
C TRP A 152 -1.89 12.69 -7.33
N VAL A 153 -2.62 12.49 -6.23
CA VAL A 153 -4.09 12.65 -6.19
C VAL A 153 -4.49 14.07 -6.55
N GLN A 154 -3.79 15.10 -6.02
CA GLN A 154 -4.04 16.51 -6.34
C GLN A 154 -3.92 16.78 -7.84
N ARG A 155 -2.95 16.19 -8.53
CA ARG A 155 -2.80 16.35 -9.98
C ARG A 155 -3.91 15.68 -10.79
N GLN A 156 -4.51 14.60 -10.26
CA GLN A 156 -5.66 13.95 -10.89
C GLN A 156 -6.97 14.70 -10.66
N LEU A 157 -7.05 15.49 -9.57
CA LEU A 157 -8.25 16.21 -9.15
C LEU A 157 -7.93 17.71 -8.94
N PRO A 158 -7.66 18.46 -10.03
CA PRO A 158 -7.24 19.85 -9.91
C PRO A 158 -8.33 20.77 -9.33
N GLU A 159 -9.60 20.36 -9.35
CA GLU A 159 -10.74 21.08 -8.77
C GLU A 159 -10.86 20.90 -7.25
N LYS A 160 -10.12 20.00 -6.64
CA LYS A 160 -10.09 19.75 -5.21
C LYS A 160 -8.82 20.33 -4.56
N GLU A 161 -8.86 20.52 -3.26
CA GLU A 161 -7.72 20.89 -2.43
C GLU A 161 -7.33 19.67 -1.58
N ILE A 162 -6.21 19.03 -1.90
CA ILE A 162 -5.71 17.85 -1.16
C ILE A 162 -4.60 18.31 -0.21
N ILE A 163 -4.86 18.25 1.09
CA ILE A 163 -3.91 18.65 2.12
C ILE A 163 -3.21 17.39 2.68
N ALA A 164 -1.92 17.29 2.44
CA ALA A 164 -1.10 16.21 2.99
C ALA A 164 -0.89 16.34 4.51
N VAL A 165 -1.06 15.24 5.24
CA VAL A 165 -0.87 15.15 6.69
C VAL A 165 -0.10 13.85 7.02
N PRO A 166 1.14 13.94 7.53
CA PRO A 166 1.96 15.15 7.66
C PRO A 166 2.38 15.70 6.28
N ALA A 167 2.72 16.98 6.21
CA ALA A 167 3.03 17.66 4.94
C ALA A 167 4.29 17.11 4.25
N ASP A 168 5.18 16.47 4.98
CA ASP A 168 6.45 15.86 4.53
C ASP A 168 6.45 14.34 4.66
N GLY A 169 5.31 13.72 4.95
CA GLY A 169 5.17 12.27 5.07
C GLY A 169 5.52 11.57 3.76
N ARG A 170 6.34 10.50 3.83
CA ARG A 170 6.82 9.80 2.65
C ARG A 170 7.33 8.41 2.95
N CYS A 171 7.17 7.52 1.99
CA CYS A 171 7.81 6.22 2.02
C CYS A 171 9.32 6.38 1.75
N PRO A 172 10.21 6.04 2.70
CA PRO A 172 11.65 6.21 2.49
C PRO A 172 12.17 5.38 1.33
N MET A 173 11.58 4.22 1.04
CA MET A 173 12.01 3.36 -0.04
C MET A 173 11.72 3.98 -1.42
N HIS A 174 10.49 4.43 -1.64
CA HIS A 174 10.10 5.04 -2.92
C HIS A 174 10.69 6.44 -3.10
N HIS A 175 10.82 7.19 -2.01
CA HIS A 175 11.38 8.55 -2.07
C HIS A 175 12.87 8.59 -2.38
N ASN A 176 13.59 7.49 -2.21
CA ASN A 176 15.01 7.39 -2.54
C ASN A 176 15.28 7.31 -4.06
N PHE A 177 14.29 6.96 -4.87
CA PHE A 177 14.45 7.02 -6.32
C PHE A 177 14.56 8.46 -6.81
N THR A 178 15.45 8.70 -7.75
CA THR A 178 15.74 10.01 -8.33
C THR A 178 15.47 10.02 -9.83
N VAL A 179 15.35 11.21 -10.44
CA VAL A 179 15.26 11.35 -11.90
C VAL A 179 16.48 10.75 -12.60
N ARG A 180 17.66 10.80 -11.97
CA ARG A 180 18.88 10.18 -12.52
C ARG A 180 18.76 8.67 -12.66
N ASP A 181 18.07 7.99 -11.73
CA ASP A 181 17.84 6.55 -11.82
C ASP A 181 16.93 6.23 -13.00
N VAL A 182 15.91 7.06 -13.25
CA VAL A 182 15.02 6.94 -14.42
C VAL A 182 15.78 7.16 -15.71
N GLU A 183 16.63 8.19 -15.78
CA GLU A 183 17.46 8.51 -16.95
C GLU A 183 18.47 7.39 -17.23
N ALA A 184 19.10 6.83 -16.19
CA ALA A 184 20.01 5.71 -16.32
C ALA A 184 19.30 4.47 -16.89
N ALA A 185 18.15 4.11 -16.32
CA ALA A 185 17.33 3.00 -16.82
C ALA A 185 16.90 3.23 -18.28
N ARG A 186 16.48 4.44 -18.66
CA ARG A 186 16.08 4.80 -20.02
C ARG A 186 17.25 4.73 -21.01
N SER A 187 18.45 5.07 -20.56
CA SER A 187 19.67 4.98 -21.38
C SER A 187 20.11 3.54 -21.62
N GLU A 188 19.96 2.68 -20.62
CA GLU A 188 20.31 1.26 -20.69
C GLU A 188 19.25 0.46 -21.48
N TYR A 189 17.98 0.75 -21.24
CA TYR A 189 16.83 0.04 -21.82
C TYR A 189 16.01 0.97 -22.71
N THR A 190 16.55 1.34 -23.87
CA THR A 190 16.01 2.40 -24.74
C THR A 190 14.60 2.17 -25.27
N LYS A 191 14.09 0.94 -25.21
CA LYS A 191 12.73 0.56 -25.65
C LYS A 191 11.81 0.22 -24.48
N ALA A 192 12.31 0.26 -23.25
CA ALA A 192 11.52 -0.11 -22.08
C ALA A 192 10.53 0.99 -21.69
N THR A 193 9.36 0.59 -21.26
CA THR A 193 8.40 1.46 -20.57
C THR A 193 8.77 1.51 -19.10
N ILE A 194 8.99 2.71 -18.58
CA ILE A 194 9.36 2.91 -17.18
C ILE A 194 8.12 3.23 -16.37
N ILE A 195 7.86 2.42 -15.36
CA ILE A 195 6.71 2.56 -14.45
C ILE A 195 7.22 2.90 -13.05
N CYS A 196 6.62 3.85 -12.37
CA CYS A 196 6.90 4.11 -10.96
C CYS A 196 5.64 4.06 -10.09
N HIS A 197 5.86 3.92 -8.79
CA HIS A 197 4.78 3.97 -7.81
C HIS A 197 4.42 5.44 -7.48
N PRO A 198 3.16 5.78 -7.17
CA PRO A 198 2.76 7.14 -6.81
C PRO A 198 3.35 7.64 -5.47
N GLU A 199 4.01 6.79 -4.68
CA GLU A 199 4.82 7.19 -3.51
C GLU A 199 6.21 7.73 -3.89
N CYS A 200 6.64 7.61 -5.16
CA CYS A 200 7.84 8.31 -5.65
C CYS A 200 7.61 9.82 -5.66
N SER A 201 8.70 10.60 -5.69
CA SER A 201 8.60 12.07 -5.78
C SER A 201 7.90 12.51 -7.07
N ALA A 202 7.34 13.73 -7.06
CA ALA A 202 6.63 14.26 -8.22
C ALA A 202 7.53 14.33 -9.47
N GLU A 203 8.81 14.65 -9.30
CA GLU A 203 9.80 14.70 -10.37
C GLU A 203 10.04 13.33 -10.99
N VAL A 204 10.15 12.28 -10.17
CA VAL A 204 10.29 10.90 -10.63
C VAL A 204 9.04 10.45 -11.37
N GLN A 205 7.86 10.73 -10.80
CA GLN A 205 6.58 10.41 -11.46
C GLN A 205 6.44 11.06 -12.84
N GLN A 206 6.92 12.30 -13.00
CA GLN A 206 6.89 13.03 -14.28
C GLN A 206 7.93 12.53 -15.28
N ALA A 207 9.04 11.97 -14.79
CA ALA A 207 10.09 11.40 -15.64
C ALA A 207 9.76 9.99 -16.14
N CYS A 208 8.85 9.27 -15.47
CA CYS A 208 8.40 7.94 -15.86
C CYS A 208 7.30 8.00 -16.94
N ASP A 209 7.13 6.91 -17.69
CA ASP A 209 6.10 6.81 -18.72
C ASP A 209 4.72 6.51 -18.11
N LEU A 210 4.70 5.75 -17.02
CA LEU A 210 3.49 5.35 -16.31
C LEU A 210 3.67 5.49 -14.79
N VAL A 211 2.57 5.77 -14.11
CA VAL A 211 2.49 5.80 -12.64
C VAL A 211 1.35 4.88 -12.21
N GLY A 212 1.62 3.96 -11.29
CA GLY A 212 0.60 3.04 -10.82
C GLY A 212 0.97 2.25 -9.59
N SER A 213 -0.02 1.62 -8.98
CA SER A 213 0.14 0.75 -7.82
C SER A 213 0.95 -0.51 -8.14
N THR A 214 1.38 -1.25 -7.11
CA THR A 214 2.07 -2.54 -7.28
C THR A 214 1.28 -3.51 -8.15
N GLY A 215 -0.03 -3.66 -7.92
CA GLY A 215 -0.88 -4.50 -8.75
C GLY A 215 -0.98 -4.01 -10.20
N TYR A 216 -0.96 -2.69 -10.44
CA TYR A 216 -0.87 -2.13 -11.79
C TYR A 216 0.45 -2.52 -12.47
N MET A 217 1.59 -2.42 -11.76
CA MET A 217 2.90 -2.81 -12.28
C MET A 217 2.93 -4.29 -12.66
N VAL A 218 2.48 -5.18 -11.76
CA VAL A 218 2.44 -6.63 -12.00
C VAL A 218 1.63 -6.96 -13.26
N ARG A 219 0.45 -6.38 -13.42
CA ARG A 219 -0.38 -6.61 -14.61
C ARG A 219 0.27 -6.09 -15.90
N ASN A 220 0.91 -4.94 -15.86
CA ASN A 220 1.59 -4.39 -17.05
C ASN A 220 2.85 -5.18 -17.41
N CYS A 221 3.66 -5.55 -16.42
CA CYS A 221 4.82 -6.40 -16.65
C CYS A 221 4.40 -7.80 -17.15
N GLY A 222 3.40 -8.43 -16.53
CA GLY A 222 2.92 -9.75 -16.94
C GLY A 222 2.37 -9.81 -18.38
N SER A 223 1.99 -8.67 -18.96
CA SER A 223 1.55 -8.56 -20.36
C SER A 223 2.65 -8.17 -21.33
N ALA A 224 3.87 -7.87 -20.86
CA ALA A 224 4.99 -7.54 -21.72
C ALA A 224 5.38 -8.76 -22.58
N LYS A 225 5.61 -8.50 -23.90
CA LYS A 225 5.95 -9.57 -24.86
C LYS A 225 7.43 -9.94 -24.83
N GLU A 226 8.26 -9.06 -24.30
CA GLU A 226 9.73 -9.21 -24.18
C GLU A 226 10.17 -8.61 -22.85
N TRP A 227 11.13 -9.26 -22.18
CA TRP A 227 11.79 -8.82 -20.93
C TRP A 227 13.22 -8.42 -21.22
#